data_b883d0fe40a66db8a432c6409d9620ec
#
_entry.id   b883d0fe40a66db8a432c6409d9620ec
#
_cell.length_a   1.000
_cell.length_b   1.000
_cell.length_c   1.000
_cell.angle_alpha   90.00
_cell.angle_beta   90.00
_cell.angle_gamma   90.00
#
_symmetry.space_group_name_H-M   'P 1'
#
loop_
_entity.id
_entity.type
_entity.pdbx_description
1 polymer ?
#
loop_
_entity_poly.entity_id
_entity_poly.type
_entity_poly.pdbx_seq_one_letter_code
_entity_poly.pdbx_strand_id
1 'polypeptide(L)'
;MPPENDNGYTTPVPIRHGDKDAVMVWCSDHVTTYATETGELIWSSGGFNPEGMKLWPHIATPVVIDDIAIIPVGRDDRMQASVHAIRLGGSGDVTETHRLWETDKFGVYVASPVAYEGKVYLLRHKGGLVAVDPETGKAHWEEAFPRAADAYYASPVIAGGILYAAREDGVVFAAKVGETFELLSENAMGEQILATPVPFGGKLLLRGEKHLFCVE
;
A
#
# COMPACT_ATOMS: atom_id res chain seq x y z
N MET A 1 -21.99 -4.19 17.37
CA MET A 1 -20.68 -4.10 16.75
C MET A 1 -19.70 -3.58 17.79
N PRO A 2 -18.46 -4.06 17.86
CA PRO A 2 -17.43 -3.38 18.64
C PRO A 2 -17.33 -1.93 18.13
N PRO A 3 -16.88 -0.98 18.95
CA PRO A 3 -16.69 0.40 18.49
C PRO A 3 -15.66 0.40 17.36
N GLU A 4 -16.12 0.77 16.17
CA GLU A 4 -15.26 0.93 14.99
C GLU A 4 -14.27 2.07 15.21
N ASN A 5 -13.10 1.96 14.61
CA ASN A 5 -12.09 3.00 14.66
C ASN A 5 -12.55 4.18 13.80
N ASP A 6 -12.65 5.37 14.39
CA ASP A 6 -13.22 6.56 13.73
C ASP A 6 -12.29 7.16 12.66
N ASN A 7 -11.07 6.63 12.50
CA ASN A 7 -10.04 7.24 11.66
C ASN A 7 -9.70 6.35 10.44
N GLY A 8 -10.05 6.82 9.25
CA GLY A 8 -9.63 6.24 7.98
C GLY A 8 -9.05 7.32 7.07
N TYR A 9 -7.86 7.07 6.53
CA TYR A 9 -7.13 8.02 5.68
C TYR A 9 -6.87 7.46 4.28
N THR A 10 -7.44 6.29 3.97
CA THR A 10 -7.21 5.59 2.71
C THR A 10 -8.00 6.22 1.57
N THR A 11 -7.49 6.07 0.37
CA THR A 11 -8.21 6.45 -0.84
C THR A 11 -9.13 5.30 -1.30
N PRO A 12 -10.41 5.56 -1.64
CA PRO A 12 -11.26 4.57 -2.28
C PRO A 12 -10.64 4.03 -3.57
N VAL A 13 -10.71 2.72 -3.77
CA VAL A 13 -10.10 2.05 -4.92
C VAL A 13 -11.19 1.59 -5.89
N PRO A 14 -11.17 2.04 -7.16
CA PRO A 14 -12.10 1.51 -8.16
C PRO A 14 -11.77 0.04 -8.45
N ILE A 15 -12.81 -0.78 -8.48
CA ILE A 15 -12.70 -2.22 -8.78
C ILE A 15 -13.84 -2.66 -9.72
N ARG A 16 -13.76 -3.89 -10.20
CA ARG A 16 -14.88 -4.56 -10.88
C ARG A 16 -15.53 -5.57 -9.94
N HIS A 17 -16.86 -5.63 -9.96
CA HIS A 17 -17.64 -6.69 -9.34
C HIS A 17 -18.50 -7.36 -10.41
N GLY A 18 -18.04 -8.49 -10.93
CA GLY A 18 -18.56 -9.04 -12.17
C GLY A 18 -18.40 -8.06 -13.33
N ASP A 19 -19.50 -7.75 -14.04
CA ASP A 19 -19.49 -6.82 -15.17
C ASP A 19 -19.73 -5.36 -14.77
N LYS A 20 -19.88 -5.07 -13.46
CA LYS A 20 -20.23 -3.73 -12.96
C LYS A 20 -19.03 -3.03 -12.33
N ASP A 21 -19.07 -1.70 -12.40
CA ASP A 21 -18.13 -0.85 -11.67
C ASP A 21 -18.50 -0.82 -10.19
N ALA A 22 -17.50 -0.90 -9.33
CA ALA A 22 -17.63 -0.83 -7.90
C ALA A 22 -16.48 -0.02 -7.29
N VAL A 23 -16.66 0.40 -6.05
CA VAL A 23 -15.61 1.08 -5.29
C VAL A 23 -15.36 0.33 -3.98
N MET A 24 -14.11 0.00 -3.73
CA MET A 24 -13.66 -0.60 -2.49
C MET A 24 -13.13 0.49 -1.55
N VAL A 25 -13.53 0.42 -0.29
CA VAL A 25 -13.12 1.35 0.78
C VAL A 25 -12.53 0.55 1.93
N TRP A 26 -11.34 0.94 2.38
CA TRP A 26 -10.71 0.45 3.59
C TRP A 26 -10.82 1.49 4.70
N CYS A 27 -11.68 1.28 5.66
CA CYS A 27 -11.94 2.21 6.75
C CYS A 27 -12.66 1.52 7.91
N SER A 28 -12.55 2.05 9.11
CA SER A 28 -13.34 1.62 10.29
C SER A 28 -13.26 0.12 10.54
N ASP A 29 -12.04 -0.45 10.47
CA ASP A 29 -11.74 -1.88 10.67
C ASP A 29 -12.45 -2.83 9.69
N HIS A 30 -12.99 -2.29 8.57
CA HIS A 30 -13.65 -3.05 7.52
C HIS A 30 -13.14 -2.65 6.13
N VAL A 31 -13.07 -3.63 5.26
CA VAL A 31 -13.05 -3.42 3.81
C VAL A 31 -14.48 -3.57 3.32
N THR A 32 -14.99 -2.56 2.64
CA THR A 32 -16.36 -2.54 2.11
C THR A 32 -16.34 -2.24 0.63
N THR A 33 -17.28 -2.80 -0.11
CA THR A 33 -17.42 -2.55 -1.55
C THR A 33 -18.84 -2.10 -1.87
N TYR A 34 -18.92 -1.04 -2.64
CA TYR A 34 -20.19 -0.40 -3.01
C TYR A 34 -20.35 -0.37 -4.54
N ALA A 35 -21.59 -0.55 -4.99
CA ALA A 35 -21.95 -0.31 -6.38
C ALA A 35 -21.87 1.18 -6.70
N THR A 36 -21.14 1.56 -7.77
CA THR A 36 -20.97 2.98 -8.12
C THR A 36 -22.26 3.65 -8.59
N GLU A 37 -23.17 2.90 -9.19
CA GLU A 37 -24.44 3.43 -9.72
C GLU A 37 -25.48 3.72 -8.63
N THR A 38 -25.54 2.89 -7.56
CA THR A 38 -26.60 2.96 -6.55
C THR A 38 -26.10 3.35 -5.16
N GLY A 39 -24.79 3.19 -4.89
CA GLY A 39 -24.20 3.33 -3.56
C GLY A 39 -24.54 2.17 -2.61
N GLU A 40 -25.18 1.10 -3.10
CA GLU A 40 -25.51 -0.06 -2.27
C GLU A 40 -24.27 -0.84 -1.89
N LEU A 41 -24.21 -1.30 -0.63
CA LEU A 41 -23.16 -2.19 -0.14
C LEU A 41 -23.31 -3.56 -0.83
N ILE A 42 -22.25 -4.01 -1.48
CA ILE A 42 -22.19 -5.32 -2.14
C ILE A 42 -21.68 -6.37 -1.18
N TRP A 43 -20.48 -6.13 -0.60
CA TRP A 43 -19.87 -7.02 0.38
C TRP A 43 -19.01 -6.25 1.38
N SER A 44 -18.75 -6.89 2.51
CA SER A 44 -17.84 -6.39 3.54
C SER A 44 -16.96 -7.52 4.08
N SER A 45 -15.76 -7.17 4.52
CA SER A 45 -14.86 -8.04 5.26
C SER A 45 -14.35 -7.30 6.50
N GLY A 46 -14.38 -7.95 7.64
CA GLY A 46 -13.93 -7.41 8.94
C GLY A 46 -12.76 -8.18 9.54
N GLY A 47 -12.59 -8.07 10.87
CA GLY A 47 -11.59 -8.83 11.63
C GLY A 47 -10.15 -8.33 11.47
N PHE A 48 -9.94 -7.07 11.09
CA PHE A 48 -8.61 -6.46 10.94
C PHE A 48 -8.06 -5.84 12.23
N ASN A 49 -8.91 -5.65 13.24
CA ASN A 49 -8.56 -5.11 14.55
C ASN A 49 -9.16 -5.95 15.67
N PRO A 50 -8.73 -7.22 15.83
CA PRO A 50 -9.38 -8.16 16.74
C PRO A 50 -9.29 -7.75 18.22
N GLU A 51 -8.29 -6.95 18.59
CA GLU A 51 -8.12 -6.44 19.94
C GLU A 51 -8.88 -5.15 20.24
N GLY A 52 -9.54 -4.56 19.23
CA GLY A 52 -10.31 -3.32 19.37
C GLY A 52 -9.46 -2.11 19.77
N MET A 53 -8.27 -1.98 19.24
CA MET A 53 -7.35 -0.90 19.59
C MET A 53 -7.86 0.44 19.04
N LYS A 54 -8.04 1.43 19.93
CA LYS A 54 -8.61 2.74 19.58
C LYS A 54 -7.73 3.63 18.68
N LEU A 55 -6.47 3.30 18.51
CA LEU A 55 -5.51 4.05 17.68
C LEU A 55 -4.89 3.16 16.61
N TRP A 56 -5.71 2.33 15.97
CA TRP A 56 -5.31 1.48 14.88
C TRP A 56 -5.46 2.23 13.56
N PRO A 57 -4.39 2.83 13.00
CA PRO A 57 -4.54 3.70 11.84
C PRO A 57 -4.73 2.90 10.55
N HIS A 58 -5.71 3.32 9.74
CA HIS A 58 -5.92 2.88 8.36
C HIS A 58 -5.42 3.99 7.44
N ILE A 59 -4.14 3.99 7.09
CA ILE A 59 -3.50 5.09 6.33
C ILE A 59 -3.10 4.63 4.94
N ALA A 60 -2.34 3.55 4.84
CA ALA A 60 -1.92 3.01 3.57
C ALA A 60 -3.12 2.46 2.78
N THR A 61 -3.28 2.96 1.56
CA THR A 61 -4.35 2.52 0.66
C THR A 61 -4.07 1.10 0.16
N PRO A 62 -5.05 0.21 0.15
CA PRO A 62 -4.91 -1.12 -0.45
C PRO A 62 -4.51 -1.06 -1.93
N VAL A 63 -3.75 -2.05 -2.38
CA VAL A 63 -3.48 -2.27 -3.81
C VAL A 63 -4.26 -3.50 -4.28
N VAL A 64 -4.76 -3.41 -5.50
CA VAL A 64 -5.44 -4.53 -6.17
C VAL A 64 -4.56 -5.04 -7.29
N ILE A 65 -4.38 -6.36 -7.33
CA ILE A 65 -3.71 -7.09 -8.40
C ILE A 65 -4.60 -8.25 -8.81
N ASP A 66 -4.96 -8.30 -10.08
CA ASP A 66 -5.96 -9.24 -10.61
C ASP A 66 -7.26 -9.19 -9.79
N ASP A 67 -7.63 -10.26 -9.12
CA ASP A 67 -8.80 -10.35 -8.26
C ASP A 67 -8.46 -10.36 -6.75
N ILE A 68 -7.26 -9.91 -6.37
CA ILE A 68 -6.80 -9.89 -4.98
C ILE A 68 -6.55 -8.46 -4.52
N ALA A 69 -7.13 -8.11 -3.39
CA ALA A 69 -6.81 -6.87 -2.66
C ALA A 69 -5.83 -7.17 -1.53
N ILE A 70 -4.72 -6.44 -1.50
CA ILE A 70 -3.74 -6.49 -0.41
C ILE A 70 -3.99 -5.32 0.51
N ILE A 71 -4.37 -5.62 1.74
CA ILE A 71 -4.84 -4.69 2.75
C ILE A 71 -3.76 -4.50 3.81
N PRO A 72 -3.06 -3.37 3.82
CA PRO A 72 -2.14 -3.04 4.90
C PRO A 72 -2.89 -2.51 6.11
N VAL A 73 -2.50 -2.97 7.29
CA VAL A 73 -3.15 -2.66 8.56
C VAL A 73 -2.11 -2.23 9.58
N GLY A 74 -2.40 -1.19 10.35
CA GLY A 74 -1.60 -0.79 11.51
C GLY A 74 -0.35 0.01 11.20
N ARG A 75 0.69 -0.19 12.01
CA ARG A 75 1.92 0.63 12.04
C ARG A 75 3.15 -0.25 12.22
N ASP A 76 3.99 -0.37 11.19
CA ASP A 76 5.24 -1.14 11.28
C ASP A 76 6.33 -0.43 12.11
N ASP A 77 6.26 0.89 12.27
CA ASP A 77 7.17 1.65 13.13
C ASP A 77 6.99 1.34 14.63
N ARG A 78 5.87 0.71 15.02
CA ARG A 78 5.57 0.27 16.37
C ARG A 78 5.44 -1.24 16.51
N MET A 79 5.83 -2.01 15.49
CA MET A 79 5.66 -3.47 15.44
C MET A 79 4.19 -3.92 15.64
N GLN A 80 3.26 -3.11 15.16
CA GLN A 80 1.81 -3.32 15.25
C GLN A 80 1.21 -3.21 13.85
N ALA A 81 1.77 -3.96 12.91
CA ALA A 81 1.28 -3.98 11.53
C ALA A 81 1.05 -5.41 11.07
N SER A 82 0.05 -5.56 10.23
CA SER A 82 -0.21 -6.79 9.50
C SER A 82 -0.55 -6.48 8.04
N VAL A 83 -0.51 -7.51 7.22
CA VAL A 83 -0.97 -7.45 5.84
C VAL A 83 -1.91 -8.61 5.62
N HIS A 84 -3.03 -8.33 4.99
CA HIS A 84 -4.06 -9.31 4.66
C HIS A 84 -4.30 -9.34 3.16
N ALA A 85 -4.64 -10.49 2.62
CA ALA A 85 -5.13 -10.62 1.26
C ALA A 85 -6.58 -11.08 1.25
N ILE A 86 -7.38 -10.42 0.43
CA ILE A 86 -8.79 -10.74 0.23
C ILE A 86 -9.03 -10.98 -1.26
N ARG A 87 -9.63 -12.10 -1.61
CA ARG A 87 -10.14 -12.31 -2.97
C ARG A 87 -11.37 -11.44 -3.19
N LEU A 88 -11.36 -10.65 -4.25
CA LEU A 88 -12.51 -9.81 -4.62
C LEU A 88 -13.70 -10.66 -5.06
N GLY A 89 -14.90 -10.19 -4.79
CA GLY A 89 -16.13 -10.89 -5.17
C GLY A 89 -17.04 -11.21 -3.99
N GLY A 90 -18.03 -12.10 -4.24
CA GLY A 90 -19.01 -12.49 -3.24
C GLY A 90 -20.08 -11.43 -2.97
N SER A 91 -20.87 -11.60 -1.90
CA SER A 91 -21.90 -10.68 -1.45
C SER A 91 -22.12 -10.81 0.06
N GLY A 92 -22.55 -9.74 0.72
CA GLY A 92 -22.74 -9.72 2.17
C GLY A 92 -21.42 -9.77 2.94
N ASP A 93 -21.37 -10.45 4.06
CA ASP A 93 -20.16 -10.61 4.85
C ASP A 93 -19.28 -11.75 4.29
N VAL A 94 -18.09 -11.38 3.81
CA VAL A 94 -17.12 -12.30 3.20
C VAL A 94 -15.89 -12.53 4.07
N THR A 95 -15.90 -12.11 5.32
CA THR A 95 -14.76 -12.17 6.25
C THR A 95 -14.10 -13.54 6.29
N GLU A 96 -14.88 -14.60 6.47
CA GLU A 96 -14.36 -15.97 6.62
C GLU A 96 -14.16 -16.70 5.29
N THR A 97 -14.76 -16.22 4.19
CA THR A 97 -14.81 -16.96 2.93
C THR A 97 -13.84 -16.44 1.89
N HIS A 98 -13.41 -15.18 1.96
CA HIS A 98 -12.59 -14.54 0.93
C HIS A 98 -11.20 -14.12 1.42
N ARG A 99 -10.90 -14.23 2.71
CA ARG A 99 -9.54 -14.01 3.21
C ARG A 99 -8.63 -15.16 2.78
N LEU A 100 -7.60 -14.83 1.99
CA LEU A 100 -6.65 -15.82 1.48
C LEU A 100 -5.55 -16.10 2.51
N TRP A 101 -5.00 -15.05 3.08
CA TRP A 101 -3.94 -15.11 4.09
C TRP A 101 -3.86 -13.81 4.89
N GLU A 102 -3.17 -13.90 6.00
CA GLU A 102 -2.74 -12.76 6.82
C GLU A 102 -1.33 -13.02 7.36
N THR A 103 -0.59 -11.96 7.63
CA THR A 103 0.74 -12.03 8.23
C THR A 103 1.08 -10.78 9.03
N ASP A 104 1.80 -10.97 10.13
CA ASP A 104 2.40 -9.93 10.98
C ASP A 104 3.92 -9.82 10.81
N LYS A 105 4.53 -10.64 9.95
CA LYS A 105 5.98 -10.66 9.71
C LYS A 105 6.49 -9.40 9.08
N PHE A 106 5.67 -8.74 8.29
CA PHE A 106 5.95 -7.47 7.63
C PHE A 106 4.68 -6.63 7.54
N GLY A 107 4.85 -5.34 7.31
CA GLY A 107 3.74 -4.41 7.17
C GLY A 107 4.25 -3.07 6.70
N VAL A 108 3.36 -2.11 6.59
CA VAL A 108 3.66 -0.72 6.24
C VAL A 108 2.97 0.21 7.23
N TYR A 109 3.30 1.51 7.18
CA TYR A 109 2.62 2.51 7.99
C TYR A 109 1.82 3.47 7.11
N VAL A 110 2.49 4.36 6.38
CA VAL A 110 1.84 5.39 5.55
C VAL A 110 1.95 5.07 4.06
N ALA A 111 3.11 4.58 3.63
CA ALA A 111 3.37 4.27 2.23
C ALA A 111 2.43 3.15 1.74
N SER A 112 1.62 3.45 0.74
CA SER A 112 0.74 2.45 0.12
C SER A 112 1.55 1.46 -0.70
N PRO A 113 1.17 0.17 -0.71
CA PRO A 113 1.79 -0.84 -1.56
C PRO A 113 1.66 -0.52 -3.05
N VAL A 114 2.56 -1.09 -3.86
CA VAL A 114 2.47 -1.03 -5.32
C VAL A 114 2.58 -2.44 -5.91
N ALA A 115 1.80 -2.71 -6.96
CA ALA A 115 1.83 -3.98 -7.67
C ALA A 115 2.58 -3.86 -9.00
N TYR A 116 3.41 -4.86 -9.32
CA TYR A 116 4.13 -4.93 -10.58
C TYR A 116 4.57 -6.37 -10.87
N GLU A 117 4.39 -6.83 -12.12
CA GLU A 117 4.81 -8.16 -12.60
C GLU A 117 4.39 -9.31 -11.67
N GLY A 118 3.12 -9.35 -11.28
CA GLY A 118 2.56 -10.42 -10.44
C GLY A 118 3.01 -10.39 -8.98
N LYS A 119 3.71 -9.36 -8.53
CA LYS A 119 4.19 -9.19 -7.16
C LYS A 119 3.63 -7.91 -6.54
N VAL A 120 3.56 -7.86 -5.22
CA VAL A 120 3.24 -6.67 -4.44
C VAL A 120 4.46 -6.25 -3.64
N TYR A 121 4.80 -4.98 -3.71
CA TYR A 121 5.95 -4.38 -3.03
C TYR A 121 5.47 -3.53 -1.86
N LEU A 122 5.97 -3.85 -0.68
CA LEU A 122 5.65 -3.22 0.60
C LEU A 122 6.85 -2.40 1.06
N LEU A 123 6.75 -1.07 0.99
CA LEU A 123 7.78 -0.17 1.51
C LEU A 123 7.50 0.13 2.98
N ARG A 124 8.36 -0.36 3.86
CA ARG A 124 8.26 -0.18 5.29
C ARG A 124 8.72 1.21 5.72
N HIS A 125 8.22 1.68 6.84
CA HIS A 125 8.47 3.02 7.36
C HIS A 125 9.95 3.41 7.47
N LYS A 126 10.84 2.45 7.76
CA LYS A 126 12.29 2.66 7.88
C LYS A 126 13.10 2.12 6.68
N GLY A 127 12.46 1.96 5.53
CA GLY A 127 13.11 1.67 4.25
C GLY A 127 13.32 0.19 3.94
N GLY A 128 12.78 -0.72 4.74
CA GLY A 128 12.67 -2.11 4.31
C GLY A 128 11.74 -2.23 3.11
N LEU A 129 12.06 -3.06 2.15
CA LEU A 129 11.25 -3.33 0.98
C LEU A 129 11.05 -4.84 0.85
N VAL A 130 9.79 -5.26 0.78
CA VAL A 130 9.44 -6.67 0.67
C VAL A 130 8.66 -6.89 -0.61
N ALA A 131 9.07 -7.85 -1.43
CA ALA A 131 8.28 -8.34 -2.55
C ALA A 131 7.49 -9.57 -2.14
N VAL A 132 6.17 -9.52 -2.27
CA VAL A 132 5.26 -10.54 -1.76
C VAL A 132 4.47 -11.16 -2.90
N ASP A 133 4.31 -12.47 -2.85
CA ASP A 133 3.36 -13.20 -3.69
C ASP A 133 1.92 -12.91 -3.21
N PRO A 134 1.04 -12.34 -4.04
CA PRO A 134 -0.30 -11.94 -3.63
C PRO A 134 -1.22 -13.12 -3.28
N GLU A 135 -1.01 -14.30 -3.87
CA GLU A 135 -1.83 -15.48 -3.62
C GLU A 135 -1.50 -16.17 -2.29
N THR A 136 -0.23 -16.16 -1.90
CA THR A 136 0.24 -16.98 -0.77
C THR A 136 0.77 -16.18 0.41
N GLY A 137 1.03 -14.88 0.25
CA GLY A 137 1.65 -14.03 1.26
C GLY A 137 3.12 -14.33 1.53
N LYS A 138 3.76 -15.18 0.72
CA LYS A 138 5.18 -15.48 0.88
C LYS A 138 6.03 -14.37 0.29
N ALA A 139 7.06 -13.96 1.03
CA ALA A 139 8.05 -13.06 0.50
C ALA A 139 8.90 -13.79 -0.56
N HIS A 140 9.04 -13.19 -1.74
CA HIS A 140 10.03 -13.58 -2.74
C HIS A 140 11.41 -13.17 -2.28
N TRP A 141 11.52 -11.95 -1.75
CA TRP A 141 12.73 -11.40 -1.15
C TRP A 141 12.38 -10.25 -0.19
N GLU A 142 13.31 -9.98 0.72
CA GLU A 142 13.30 -8.84 1.64
C GLU A 142 14.63 -8.11 1.54
N GLU A 143 14.59 -6.84 1.21
CA GLU A 143 15.73 -5.97 1.03
C GLU A 143 15.51 -4.64 1.74
N ALA A 144 16.46 -3.73 1.69
CA ALA A 144 16.31 -2.41 2.30
C ALA A 144 17.11 -1.35 1.55
N PHE A 145 16.56 -0.15 1.50
CA PHE A 145 17.31 1.05 1.15
C PHE A 145 18.34 1.42 2.23
N PRO A 146 19.38 2.21 1.90
CA PRO A 146 20.37 2.67 2.86
C PRO A 146 19.73 3.28 4.10
N ARG A 147 20.19 2.87 5.28
CA ARG A 147 19.63 3.30 6.57
C ARG A 147 19.81 4.79 6.80
N ALA A 148 18.77 5.44 7.31
CA ALA A 148 18.75 6.81 7.78
C ALA A 148 17.85 6.96 9.01
N ALA A 149 17.91 8.12 9.66
CA ALA A 149 16.99 8.47 10.74
C ALA A 149 15.58 8.74 10.20
N ASP A 150 15.51 9.29 8.99
CA ASP A 150 14.30 9.71 8.31
C ASP A 150 13.46 8.54 7.81
N ALA A 151 12.20 8.80 7.58
CA ALA A 151 11.20 7.79 7.27
C ALA A 151 10.67 7.89 5.84
N TYR A 152 9.89 6.90 5.43
CA TYR A 152 9.18 6.87 4.16
C TYR A 152 7.69 7.09 4.38
N TYR A 153 7.21 8.28 4.02
CA TYR A 153 5.78 8.63 4.02
C TYR A 153 5.19 8.56 2.60
N ALA A 154 6.00 8.95 1.61
CA ALA A 154 5.63 8.83 0.20
C ALA A 154 5.45 7.35 -0.18
N SER A 155 4.39 7.05 -0.92
CA SER A 155 4.21 5.72 -1.52
C SER A 155 5.24 5.50 -2.62
N PRO A 156 5.79 4.30 -2.78
CA PRO A 156 6.63 3.97 -3.92
C PRO A 156 5.80 3.93 -5.20
N VAL A 157 6.43 4.22 -6.33
CA VAL A 157 5.84 4.02 -7.65
C VAL A 157 6.77 3.21 -8.52
N ILE A 158 6.23 2.48 -9.48
CA ILE A 158 7.02 1.73 -10.46
C ILE A 158 6.71 2.24 -11.86
N ALA A 159 7.76 2.58 -12.61
CA ALA A 159 7.67 2.97 -14.00
C ALA A 159 8.84 2.34 -14.77
N GLY A 160 8.54 1.65 -15.88
CA GLY A 160 9.54 0.98 -16.71
C GLY A 160 10.40 -0.05 -15.96
N GLY A 161 9.85 -0.74 -14.96
CA GLY A 161 10.58 -1.72 -14.14
C GLY A 161 11.47 -1.10 -13.05
N ILE A 162 11.43 0.20 -12.88
CA ILE A 162 12.17 0.93 -11.84
C ILE A 162 11.20 1.38 -10.76
N LEU A 163 11.48 1.00 -9.52
CA LEU A 163 10.79 1.48 -8.33
C LEU A 163 11.47 2.76 -7.85
N TYR A 164 10.68 3.80 -7.69
CA TYR A 164 11.09 5.08 -7.11
C TYR A 164 10.51 5.21 -5.70
N ALA A 165 11.38 5.43 -4.72
CA ALA A 165 11.02 5.64 -3.32
C ALA A 165 11.60 6.96 -2.80
N ALA A 166 10.75 7.85 -2.32
CA ALA A 166 11.19 9.11 -1.74
C ALA A 166 11.22 9.02 -0.21
N ARG A 167 12.36 9.31 0.39
CA ARG A 167 12.53 9.41 1.84
C ARG A 167 12.26 10.86 2.30
N GLU A 168 11.79 11.02 3.52
CA GLU A 168 11.36 12.31 4.09
C GLU A 168 12.43 13.43 3.98
N ASP A 169 13.71 13.10 4.14
CA ASP A 169 14.83 14.04 4.00
C ASP A 169 15.09 14.54 2.56
N GLY A 170 14.29 14.08 1.61
CA GLY A 170 14.39 14.46 0.21
C GLY A 170 15.34 13.60 -0.62
N VAL A 171 15.77 12.47 -0.12
CA VAL A 171 16.52 11.49 -0.92
C VAL A 171 15.54 10.61 -1.70
N VAL A 172 15.71 10.55 -3.00
CA VAL A 172 14.93 9.70 -3.90
C VAL A 172 15.78 8.57 -4.42
N PHE A 173 15.36 7.36 -4.15
CA PHE A 173 16.01 6.14 -4.60
C PHE A 173 15.36 5.64 -5.88
N ALA A 174 16.17 5.14 -6.80
CA ALA A 174 15.72 4.36 -7.94
C ALA A 174 16.28 2.94 -7.81
N ALA A 175 15.42 1.93 -7.86
CA ALA A 175 15.79 0.54 -7.75
C ALA A 175 15.11 -0.29 -8.84
N LYS A 176 15.86 -1.18 -9.50
CA LYS A 176 15.26 -2.21 -10.34
C LYS A 176 14.64 -3.27 -9.44
N VAL A 177 13.42 -3.65 -9.75
CA VAL A 177 12.67 -4.66 -9.00
C VAL A 177 12.08 -5.71 -9.95
N GLY A 178 11.71 -6.85 -9.40
CA GLY A 178 11.21 -8.02 -10.13
C GLY A 178 11.61 -9.28 -9.38
N GLU A 179 12.38 -10.15 -10.02
CA GLU A 179 12.89 -11.37 -9.37
C GLU A 179 13.95 -11.06 -8.29
N THR A 180 14.64 -9.94 -8.42
CA THR A 180 15.65 -9.47 -7.47
C THR A 180 15.52 -7.97 -7.26
N PHE A 181 16.19 -7.46 -6.23
CA PHE A 181 16.35 -6.04 -5.96
C PHE A 181 17.76 -5.57 -6.36
N GLU A 182 17.85 -4.44 -7.08
CA GLU A 182 19.10 -3.77 -7.41
C GLU A 182 18.95 -2.26 -7.22
N LEU A 183 19.65 -1.68 -6.24
CA LEU A 183 19.69 -0.24 -6.06
C LEU A 183 20.52 0.40 -7.18
N LEU A 184 19.87 1.24 -8.00
CA LEU A 184 20.50 1.89 -9.16
C LEU A 184 21.08 3.25 -8.81
N SER A 185 20.34 4.06 -8.04
CA SER A 185 20.79 5.40 -7.68
C SER A 185 20.16 5.91 -6.38
N GLU A 186 20.84 6.87 -5.78
CA GLU A 186 20.45 7.66 -4.63
C GLU A 186 20.60 9.14 -4.99
N ASN A 187 19.52 9.91 -4.96
CA ASN A 187 19.46 11.27 -5.48
C ASN A 187 18.92 12.23 -4.42
N ALA A 188 19.80 13.10 -3.88
CA ALA A 188 19.41 14.10 -2.90
C ALA A 188 18.78 15.31 -3.60
N MET A 189 17.53 15.63 -3.31
CA MET A 189 16.80 16.77 -3.88
C MET A 189 17.01 18.08 -3.08
N GLY A 190 17.60 17.99 -1.89
CA GLY A 190 17.96 19.15 -1.07
C GLY A 190 16.83 19.79 -0.29
N GLU A 191 15.65 19.17 -0.28
CA GLU A 191 14.49 19.58 0.54
C GLU A 191 13.58 18.37 0.84
N GLN A 192 12.75 18.50 1.89
CA GLN A 192 11.84 17.46 2.31
C GLN A 192 10.86 17.06 1.20
N ILE A 193 10.63 15.73 1.06
CA ILE A 193 9.65 15.14 0.16
C ILE A 193 8.73 14.20 0.95
N LEU A 194 7.44 14.53 0.96
CA LEU A 194 6.38 13.69 1.57
C LEU A 194 5.40 13.17 0.51
N ALA A 195 5.42 13.78 -0.67
CA ALA A 195 4.51 13.43 -1.75
C ALA A 195 5.05 12.24 -2.55
N THR A 196 4.13 11.39 -2.97
CA THR A 196 4.41 10.27 -3.88
C THR A 196 4.98 10.78 -5.21
N PRO A 197 6.10 10.24 -5.72
CA PRO A 197 6.61 10.53 -7.04
C PRO A 197 5.58 10.24 -8.13
N VAL A 198 5.53 11.04 -9.19
CA VAL A 198 4.56 10.88 -10.27
C VAL A 198 5.29 10.70 -11.62
N PRO A 199 5.30 9.49 -12.18
CA PRO A 199 5.78 9.27 -13.55
C PRO A 199 4.84 9.92 -14.55
N PHE A 200 5.36 10.75 -15.44
CA PHE A 200 4.59 11.43 -16.47
C PHE A 200 5.42 11.74 -17.72
N GLY A 201 5.01 11.24 -18.88
CA GLY A 201 5.60 11.59 -20.18
C GLY A 201 7.12 11.27 -20.28
N GLY A 202 7.58 10.15 -19.70
CA GLY A 202 9.00 9.78 -19.66
C GLY A 202 9.83 10.54 -18.62
N LYS A 203 9.16 11.32 -17.77
CA LYS A 203 9.76 12.11 -16.68
C LYS A 203 9.22 11.67 -15.34
N LEU A 204 9.90 12.06 -14.28
CA LEU A 204 9.45 11.88 -12.90
C LEU A 204 9.21 13.27 -12.27
N LEU A 205 8.00 13.51 -11.82
CA LEU A 205 7.64 14.71 -11.06
C LEU A 205 7.78 14.42 -9.57
N LEU A 206 8.52 15.26 -8.86
CA LEU A 206 8.78 15.16 -7.42
C LEU A 206 8.36 16.46 -6.73
N ARG A 207 7.40 16.40 -5.83
CA ARG A 207 6.96 17.57 -5.05
C ARG A 207 7.74 17.64 -3.74
N GLY A 208 8.68 18.55 -3.66
CA GLY A 208 9.36 18.94 -2.44
C GLY A 208 8.57 19.99 -1.64
N GLU A 209 9.11 20.42 -0.50
CA GLU A 209 8.48 21.45 0.34
C GLU A 209 8.26 22.77 -0.42
N LYS A 210 9.25 23.19 -1.19
CA LYS A 210 9.27 24.50 -1.88
C LYS A 210 9.13 24.39 -3.40
N HIS A 211 9.65 23.31 -4.01
CA HIS A 211 9.76 23.17 -5.45
C HIS A 211 8.98 21.96 -5.97
N LEU A 212 8.63 22.03 -7.24
CA LEU A 212 8.23 20.89 -8.06
C LEU A 212 9.40 20.58 -9.01
N PHE A 213 10.04 19.45 -8.80
CA PHE A 213 11.11 18.97 -9.67
C PHE A 213 10.53 18.16 -10.81
N CYS A 214 11.15 18.29 -11.98
CA CYS A 214 10.86 17.48 -13.16
C CYS A 214 12.18 16.89 -13.63
N VAL A 215 12.37 15.60 -13.46
CA VAL A 215 13.61 14.89 -13.79
C VAL A 215 13.37 13.89 -14.93
N GLU A 216 14.41 13.65 -15.76
CA GLU A 216 14.40 12.68 -16.86
C GLU A 216 15.17 11.43 -16.48
#